data_5dbe8587c7a551aa5dfa855974b97f57
#
_entry.id   5dbe8587c7a551aa5dfa855974b97f57
#
_cell.length_a   1.000
_cell.length_b   1.000
_cell.length_c   1.000
_cell.angle_alpha   90.00
_cell.angle_beta   90.00
_cell.angle_gamma   90.00
#
_symmetry.space_group_name_H-M   'P 1'
#
loop_
_entity.id
_entity.type
_entity.pdbx_description
1 polymer ?
#
loop_
_entity_poly.entity_id
_entity_poly.type
_entity_poly.pdbx_seq_one_letter_code
_entity_poly.pdbx_strand_id
1 'polypeptide(L)'
;MMSQSSDPVQSLIVEARSTFETETTINRILARTKESLERFLANPAALDQIKESLARVLSRKAIPYGQPVDQDGYGSWRLYTDPDHLFCIRPTHQRSTTSRQPHDHGELGWAVYGILVGETVQQIYEREDDGGEPGQAKLRPLAPIRQSAGEVIIIPVGAPHAIIARTENWSVVIRSREMETAWRNWYDAEAGTVEKKVFGYG
;
A
#
# COMPACT_ATOMS: atom_id res chain seq x y z
N MET A 1 22.61 -8.99 -30.48
CA MET A 1 22.63 -8.35 -29.16
C MET A 1 21.21 -8.44 -28.62
N MET A 2 20.89 -9.40 -27.74
CA MET A 2 19.63 -9.43 -27.03
C MET A 2 19.67 -8.29 -26.01
N SER A 3 18.81 -7.30 -26.16
CA SER A 3 18.53 -6.30 -25.15
C SER A 3 18.13 -7.07 -23.88
N GLN A 4 18.94 -6.96 -22.84
CA GLN A 4 18.52 -7.37 -21.51
C GLN A 4 17.33 -6.46 -21.15
N SER A 5 16.11 -6.98 -21.30
CA SER A 5 14.93 -6.37 -20.73
C SER A 5 15.20 -6.31 -19.22
N SER A 6 15.47 -5.12 -18.70
CA SER A 6 15.65 -4.92 -17.26
C SER A 6 14.36 -5.41 -16.56
N ASP A 7 14.52 -6.28 -15.57
CA ASP A 7 13.40 -6.77 -14.76
C ASP A 7 12.60 -5.55 -14.22
N PRO A 8 11.32 -5.38 -14.57
CA PRO A 8 10.52 -4.22 -14.18
C PRO A 8 10.48 -4.03 -12.66
N VAL A 9 10.50 -5.11 -11.89
CA VAL A 9 10.51 -5.07 -10.42
C VAL A 9 11.83 -4.49 -9.92
N GLN A 10 12.96 -4.90 -10.51
CA GLN A 10 14.25 -4.32 -10.16
C GLN A 10 14.35 -2.85 -10.55
N SER A 11 13.79 -2.47 -11.69
CA SER A 11 13.71 -1.06 -12.09
C SER A 11 12.90 -0.24 -11.10
N LEU A 12 11.74 -0.74 -10.66
CA LEU A 12 10.92 -0.07 -9.65
C LEU A 12 11.68 0.11 -8.32
N ILE A 13 12.41 -0.91 -7.87
CA ILE A 13 13.23 -0.84 -6.65
C ILE A 13 14.30 0.25 -6.78
N VAL A 14 15.03 0.26 -7.88
CA VAL A 14 16.11 1.23 -8.11
C VAL A 14 15.56 2.66 -8.18
N GLU A 15 14.46 2.88 -8.89
CA GLU A 15 13.84 4.20 -8.99
C GLU A 15 13.29 4.68 -7.64
N ALA A 16 12.61 3.80 -6.89
CA ALA A 16 12.14 4.13 -5.55
C ALA A 16 13.30 4.51 -4.63
N ARG A 17 14.38 3.71 -4.60
CA ARG A 17 15.56 4.00 -3.81
C ARG A 17 16.19 5.35 -4.18
N SER A 18 16.40 5.60 -5.48
CA SER A 18 16.93 6.90 -5.97
C SER A 18 16.06 8.08 -5.54
N THR A 19 14.74 7.89 -5.49
CA THR A 19 13.83 8.93 -4.98
C THR A 19 14.13 9.29 -3.52
N PHE A 20 14.33 8.31 -2.65
CA PHE A 20 14.66 8.56 -1.25
C PHE A 20 16.07 9.13 -1.04
N GLU A 21 17.01 8.81 -1.92
CA GLU A 21 18.38 9.34 -1.88
C GLU A 21 18.47 10.80 -2.34
N THR A 22 17.58 11.24 -3.22
CA THR A 22 17.68 12.54 -3.88
C THR A 22 16.67 13.57 -3.40
N GLU A 23 15.50 13.13 -2.93
CA GLU A 23 14.43 14.04 -2.53
C GLU A 23 14.42 14.26 -1.02
N THR A 24 14.30 15.53 -0.63
CA THR A 24 14.39 15.94 0.78
C THR A 24 13.05 16.29 1.41
N THR A 25 11.97 16.32 0.63
CA THR A 25 10.62 16.65 1.12
C THR A 25 9.64 15.52 0.84
N ILE A 26 8.75 15.30 1.79
CA ILE A 26 7.73 14.24 1.69
C ILE A 26 6.86 14.37 0.42
N ASN A 27 6.49 15.59 0.06
CA ASN A 27 5.65 15.81 -1.12
C ASN A 27 6.36 15.41 -2.42
N ARG A 28 7.67 15.67 -2.54
CA ARG A 28 8.47 15.24 -3.69
C ARG A 28 8.68 13.74 -3.70
N ILE A 29 8.97 13.15 -2.54
CA ILE A 29 9.08 11.69 -2.40
C ILE A 29 7.77 11.03 -2.88
N LEU A 30 6.62 11.50 -2.41
CA LEU A 30 5.32 10.95 -2.81
C LEU A 30 5.05 11.12 -4.31
N ALA A 31 5.32 12.30 -4.88
CA ALA A 31 5.11 12.57 -6.30
C ALA A 31 6.00 11.67 -7.18
N ARG A 32 7.29 11.55 -6.89
CA ARG A 32 8.21 10.71 -7.67
C ARG A 32 7.96 9.21 -7.48
N THR A 33 7.58 8.81 -6.27
CA THR A 33 7.17 7.42 -6.01
C THR A 33 5.92 7.07 -6.85
N LYS A 34 4.96 7.99 -6.93
CA LYS A 34 3.77 7.84 -7.79
C LYS A 34 4.18 7.68 -9.26
N GLU A 35 5.03 8.57 -9.79
CA GLU A 35 5.52 8.49 -11.18
C GLU A 35 6.26 7.18 -11.47
N SER A 36 7.09 6.70 -10.55
CA SER A 36 7.78 5.41 -10.70
C SER A 36 6.81 4.25 -10.75
N LEU A 37 5.78 4.27 -9.91
CA LEU A 37 4.76 3.24 -9.91
C LEU A 37 3.87 3.31 -11.17
N GLU A 38 3.55 4.50 -11.67
CA GLU A 38 2.84 4.67 -12.96
C GLU A 38 3.64 4.07 -14.14
N ARG A 39 4.94 4.33 -14.21
CA ARG A 39 5.81 3.71 -15.23
C ARG A 39 5.85 2.20 -15.11
N PHE A 40 5.93 1.69 -13.89
CA PHE A 40 5.90 0.25 -13.63
C PHE A 40 4.58 -0.37 -14.11
N LEU A 41 3.45 0.22 -13.77
CA LEU A 41 2.12 -0.28 -14.16
C LEU A 41 1.87 -0.22 -15.68
N ALA A 42 2.48 0.73 -16.37
CA ALA A 42 2.41 0.84 -17.84
C ALA A 42 3.16 -0.30 -18.56
N ASN A 43 3.99 -1.06 -17.85
CA ASN A 43 4.67 -2.21 -18.42
C ASN A 43 3.72 -3.42 -18.51
N PRO A 44 3.44 -3.97 -19.70
CA PRO A 44 2.50 -5.09 -19.85
C PRO A 44 2.96 -6.37 -19.13
N ALA A 45 4.24 -6.51 -18.83
CA ALA A 45 4.80 -7.64 -18.09
C ALA A 45 4.75 -7.46 -16.56
N ALA A 46 4.29 -6.31 -16.03
CA ALA A 46 4.37 -5.99 -14.60
C ALA A 46 3.69 -7.04 -13.72
N LEU A 47 2.50 -7.49 -14.07
CA LEU A 47 1.77 -8.50 -13.29
C LEU A 47 2.51 -9.85 -13.26
N ASP A 48 2.99 -10.31 -14.41
CA ASP A 48 3.70 -11.59 -14.51
C ASP A 48 5.03 -11.54 -13.74
N GLN A 49 5.75 -10.44 -13.83
CA GLN A 49 6.97 -10.21 -13.06
C GLN A 49 6.73 -10.18 -11.55
N ILE A 50 5.61 -9.59 -11.10
CA ILE A 50 5.20 -9.68 -9.69
C ILE A 50 4.94 -11.12 -9.28
N LYS A 51 4.16 -11.88 -10.06
CA LYS A 51 3.86 -13.29 -9.78
C LYS A 51 5.11 -14.15 -9.73
N GLU A 52 6.03 -13.99 -10.70
CA GLU A 52 7.31 -14.68 -10.72
C GLU A 52 8.19 -14.34 -9.52
N SER A 53 8.26 -13.05 -9.17
CA SER A 53 9.02 -12.59 -8.02
C SER A 53 8.45 -13.15 -6.72
N LEU A 54 7.13 -13.18 -6.57
CA LEU A 54 6.45 -13.82 -5.43
C LEU A 54 6.73 -15.32 -5.39
N ALA A 55 6.65 -16.02 -6.51
CA ALA A 55 6.96 -17.46 -6.57
C ALA A 55 8.41 -17.74 -6.12
N ARG A 56 9.38 -16.93 -6.56
CA ARG A 56 10.79 -17.03 -6.11
C ARG A 56 10.95 -16.80 -4.62
N VAL A 57 10.24 -15.82 -4.09
CA VAL A 57 10.30 -15.46 -2.67
C VAL A 57 9.63 -16.58 -1.84
N LEU A 58 8.45 -17.06 -2.23
CA LEU A 58 7.73 -18.13 -1.54
C LEU A 58 8.50 -19.46 -1.54
N SER A 59 9.21 -19.78 -2.64
CA SER A 59 10.00 -21.01 -2.75
C SER A 59 11.21 -21.06 -1.80
N ARG A 60 11.73 -19.92 -1.38
CA ARG A 60 12.90 -19.83 -0.49
C ARG A 60 12.61 -20.05 0.98
N LYS A 61 11.35 -20.31 1.36
CA LYS A 61 10.89 -20.43 2.77
C LYS A 61 11.34 -19.27 3.69
N ALA A 62 11.75 -18.16 3.10
CA ALA A 62 12.47 -17.07 3.77
C ALA A 62 11.57 -15.85 3.99
N ILE A 63 10.24 -16.01 3.96
CA ILE A 63 9.36 -14.91 4.22
C ILE A 63 8.73 -15.07 5.60
N PRO A 64 9.26 -14.37 6.58
CA PRO A 64 8.58 -14.28 7.86
C PRO A 64 7.31 -13.38 7.80
N TYR A 65 6.99 -12.73 6.68
CA TYR A 65 5.98 -11.66 6.65
C TYR A 65 5.15 -11.59 5.35
N GLY A 66 4.69 -12.72 4.84
CA GLY A 66 3.61 -12.73 3.87
C GLY A 66 2.32 -13.07 4.59
N GLN A 67 1.28 -12.25 4.49
CA GLN A 67 -0.05 -12.74 4.81
C GLN A 67 -0.46 -13.72 3.72
N PRO A 68 -0.70 -15.01 4.05
CA PRO A 68 -1.45 -15.85 3.17
C PRO A 68 -2.81 -15.19 2.91
N VAL A 69 -3.45 -15.58 1.82
CA VAL A 69 -4.83 -15.16 1.55
C VAL A 69 -5.64 -15.50 2.80
N ASP A 70 -6.15 -14.48 3.49
CA ASP A 70 -6.99 -14.64 4.66
C ASP A 70 -8.37 -15.22 4.28
N GLN A 71 -9.22 -15.45 5.28
CA GLN A 71 -10.57 -15.96 5.06
C GLN A 71 -11.42 -15.06 4.15
N ASP A 72 -11.09 -13.78 4.10
CA ASP A 72 -11.74 -12.77 3.25
C ASP A 72 -11.17 -12.72 1.83
N GLY A 73 -10.22 -13.59 1.50
CA GLY A 73 -9.59 -13.63 0.19
C GLY A 73 -8.57 -12.54 -0.08
N TYR A 74 -7.99 -11.96 0.96
CA TYR A 74 -6.93 -10.96 0.85
C TYR A 74 -5.55 -11.58 1.10
N GLY A 75 -4.61 -11.31 0.19
CA GLY A 75 -3.19 -11.63 0.35
C GLY A 75 -2.34 -10.36 0.23
N SER A 76 -1.33 -10.25 1.06
CA SER A 76 -0.34 -9.17 0.98
C SER A 76 1.04 -9.74 1.28
N TRP A 77 2.01 -9.46 0.41
CA TRP A 77 3.35 -10.02 0.53
C TRP A 77 4.40 -8.92 0.54
N ARG A 78 5.46 -9.12 1.30
CA ARG A 78 6.62 -8.25 1.25
C ARG A 78 7.53 -8.69 0.10
N LEU A 79 7.60 -7.88 -0.95
CA LEU A 79 8.49 -8.13 -2.08
C LEU A 79 9.88 -7.55 -1.83
N TYR A 80 9.93 -6.37 -1.22
CA TYR A 80 11.16 -5.64 -0.94
C TYR A 80 11.00 -4.74 0.28
N THR A 81 12.05 -4.63 1.09
CA THR A 81 12.23 -3.59 2.11
C THR A 81 13.61 -2.99 1.93
N ASP A 82 13.66 -1.67 1.80
CA ASP A 82 14.93 -0.97 1.68
C ASP A 82 15.67 -0.95 3.03
N PRO A 83 16.94 -1.38 3.08
CA PRO A 83 17.67 -1.47 4.34
C PRO A 83 18.06 -0.10 4.93
N ASP A 84 18.19 0.93 4.09
CA ASP A 84 18.67 2.25 4.50
C ASP A 84 17.52 3.23 4.73
N HIS A 85 16.49 3.20 3.87
CA HIS A 85 15.35 4.12 3.90
C HIS A 85 14.07 3.50 4.47
N LEU A 86 14.07 2.20 4.73
CA LEU A 86 12.97 1.43 5.35
C LEU A 86 11.66 1.38 4.56
N PHE A 87 11.57 2.00 3.38
CA PHE A 87 10.38 1.85 2.55
C PHE A 87 10.19 0.40 2.11
N CYS A 88 8.96 0.00 1.87
CA CYS A 88 8.67 -1.35 1.40
C CYS A 88 7.77 -1.36 0.16
N ILE A 89 7.96 -2.36 -0.68
CA ILE A 89 7.14 -2.66 -1.86
C ILE A 89 6.36 -3.94 -1.59
N ARG A 90 5.03 -3.85 -1.70
CA ARG A 90 4.12 -4.94 -1.36
C ARG A 90 3.08 -5.15 -2.46
N PRO A 91 3.14 -6.24 -3.22
CA PRO A 91 2.00 -6.68 -3.99
C PRO A 91 0.89 -7.18 -3.07
N THR A 92 -0.35 -6.91 -3.45
CA THR A 92 -1.55 -7.41 -2.78
C THR A 92 -2.49 -8.05 -3.79
N HIS A 93 -3.22 -9.05 -3.34
CA HIS A 93 -4.24 -9.73 -4.12
C HIS A 93 -5.52 -9.83 -3.30
N GLN A 94 -6.63 -9.45 -3.87
CA GLN A 94 -7.96 -9.59 -3.28
C GLN A 94 -8.85 -10.40 -4.23
N ARG A 95 -9.44 -11.49 -3.73
CA ARG A 95 -10.27 -12.40 -4.54
C ARG A 95 -11.75 -12.09 -4.53
N SER A 96 -12.22 -11.32 -3.54
CA SER A 96 -13.63 -11.01 -3.36
C SER A 96 -13.83 -9.53 -3.04
N THR A 97 -15.09 -9.10 -3.07
CA THR A 97 -15.47 -7.78 -2.58
C THR A 97 -15.28 -7.71 -1.07
N THR A 98 -14.23 -7.05 -0.64
CA THR A 98 -13.91 -6.81 0.76
C THR A 98 -13.89 -5.34 1.06
N SER A 99 -14.35 -4.97 2.26
CA SER A 99 -14.16 -3.63 2.80
C SER A 99 -13.26 -3.74 4.01
N ARG A 100 -12.22 -2.95 4.05
CA ARG A 100 -11.35 -2.89 5.22
C ARG A 100 -11.78 -1.75 6.12
N GLN A 101 -11.70 -1.99 7.44
CA GLN A 101 -11.95 -0.97 8.44
C GLN A 101 -11.09 0.27 8.17
N PRO A 102 -11.64 1.47 8.31
CA PRO A 102 -10.88 2.71 8.18
C PRO A 102 -9.67 2.71 9.12
N HIS A 103 -8.51 3.08 8.59
CA HIS A 103 -7.26 3.15 9.33
C HIS A 103 -6.33 4.19 8.71
N ASP A 104 -5.35 4.62 9.47
CA ASP A 104 -4.21 5.37 8.95
C ASP A 104 -2.92 4.53 8.94
N HIS A 105 -1.82 5.14 8.58
CA HIS A 105 -0.50 4.50 8.57
C HIS A 105 0.40 4.99 9.71
N GLY A 106 -0.17 5.64 10.73
CA GLY A 106 0.57 6.25 11.83
C GLY A 106 1.22 7.58 11.48
N GLU A 107 1.93 8.16 12.44
CA GLU A 107 2.41 9.55 12.40
C GLU A 107 3.34 9.90 11.22
N LEU A 108 4.09 8.92 10.71
CA LEU A 108 5.01 9.12 9.56
C LEU A 108 4.66 8.21 8.39
N GLY A 109 3.54 7.52 8.49
CA GLY A 109 3.16 6.52 7.52
C GLY A 109 2.37 7.10 6.35
N TRP A 110 2.83 6.83 5.15
CA TRP A 110 2.12 7.09 3.90
C TRP A 110 2.17 5.86 3.00
N ALA A 111 1.32 5.84 1.98
CA ALA A 111 1.34 4.81 0.97
C ALA A 111 1.01 5.35 -0.42
N VAL A 112 1.57 4.70 -1.43
CA VAL A 112 1.23 4.93 -2.85
C VAL A 112 0.70 3.61 -3.40
N TYR A 113 -0.55 3.60 -3.85
CA TYR A 113 -1.25 2.42 -4.34
C TYR A 113 -1.38 2.46 -5.86
N GLY A 114 -0.97 1.40 -6.53
CA GLY A 114 -1.16 1.23 -7.97
C GLY A 114 -1.92 -0.06 -8.27
N ILE A 115 -2.91 -0.01 -9.15
CA ILE A 115 -3.72 -1.15 -9.56
C ILE A 115 -3.13 -1.80 -10.81
N LEU A 116 -2.80 -3.08 -10.74
CA LEU A 116 -2.35 -3.89 -11.87
C LEU A 116 -3.53 -4.47 -12.66
N VAL A 117 -4.54 -4.97 -11.94
CA VAL A 117 -5.73 -5.61 -12.51
C VAL A 117 -6.93 -5.37 -11.61
N GLY A 118 -8.10 -5.18 -12.18
CA GLY A 118 -9.36 -5.00 -11.45
C GLY A 118 -9.59 -3.57 -11.00
N GLU A 119 -10.44 -3.42 -9.99
CA GLU A 119 -10.87 -2.12 -9.49
C GLU A 119 -10.95 -2.10 -7.97
N THR A 120 -10.60 -0.95 -7.39
CA THR A 120 -10.83 -0.63 -5.99
C THR A 120 -11.51 0.73 -5.84
N VAL A 121 -12.10 0.97 -4.68
CA VAL A 121 -12.52 2.29 -4.24
C VAL A 121 -11.75 2.62 -2.97
N GLN A 122 -11.09 3.75 -2.96
CA GLN A 122 -10.48 4.31 -1.76
C GLN A 122 -11.46 5.30 -1.15
N GLN A 123 -11.96 5.00 0.04
CA GLN A 123 -12.72 5.94 0.82
C GLN A 123 -11.77 6.68 1.75
N ILE A 124 -11.50 7.93 1.44
CA ILE A 124 -10.70 8.81 2.31
C ILE A 124 -11.64 9.51 3.28
N TYR A 125 -11.13 9.74 4.48
CA TYR A 125 -11.86 10.48 5.52
C TYR A 125 -11.06 11.69 5.97
N GLU A 126 -11.77 12.72 6.34
CA GLU A 126 -11.25 13.84 7.10
C GLU A 126 -11.61 13.66 8.57
N ARG A 127 -10.65 13.90 9.45
CA ARG A 127 -10.88 13.91 10.89
C ARG A 127 -11.40 15.28 11.30
N GLU A 128 -12.59 15.35 11.90
CA GLU A 128 -13.26 16.60 12.29
C GLU A 128 -13.03 16.99 13.76
N ASP A 129 -12.47 16.09 14.56
CA ASP A 129 -12.07 16.37 15.95
C ASP A 129 -10.58 16.72 16.03
N ASP A 130 -10.15 17.28 17.16
CA ASP A 130 -8.76 17.66 17.41
C ASP A 130 -7.89 16.51 17.96
N GLY A 131 -8.48 15.32 18.17
CA GLY A 131 -7.80 14.17 18.75
C GLY A 131 -7.52 14.28 20.24
N GLY A 132 -8.12 15.25 20.93
CA GLY A 132 -7.89 15.51 22.35
C GLY A 132 -8.54 14.47 23.27
N GLU A 133 -9.60 13.81 22.85
CA GLU A 133 -10.28 12.78 23.63
C GLU A 133 -9.77 11.38 23.27
N PRO A 134 -9.09 10.68 24.20
CA PRO A 134 -8.60 9.31 23.93
C PRO A 134 -9.73 8.34 23.58
N GLY A 135 -9.55 7.57 22.53
CA GLY A 135 -10.52 6.57 22.09
C GLY A 135 -11.68 7.13 21.25
N GLN A 136 -11.77 8.45 21.06
CA GLN A 136 -12.78 9.08 20.23
C GLN A 136 -12.19 9.58 18.91
N ALA A 137 -12.98 9.50 17.84
CA ALA A 137 -12.62 10.06 16.55
C ALA A 137 -13.85 10.33 15.70
N LYS A 138 -14.03 11.57 15.28
CA LYS A 138 -15.09 11.95 14.36
C LYS A 138 -14.56 12.00 12.93
N LEU A 139 -14.99 11.06 12.10
CA LEU A 139 -14.60 10.97 10.69
C LEU A 139 -15.72 11.47 9.78
N ARG A 140 -15.37 12.35 8.84
CA ARG A 140 -16.23 12.75 7.73
C ARG A 140 -15.73 12.11 6.44
N PRO A 141 -16.54 11.30 5.75
CA PRO A 141 -16.14 10.75 4.47
C PRO A 141 -16.00 11.83 3.40
N LEU A 142 -14.92 11.78 2.64
CA LEU A 142 -14.74 12.58 1.43
C LEU A 142 -15.33 11.85 0.22
N ALA A 143 -15.30 12.49 -0.94
CA ALA A 143 -15.71 11.82 -2.18
C ALA A 143 -14.82 10.57 -2.41
N PRO A 144 -15.42 9.40 -2.66
CA PRO A 144 -14.67 8.18 -2.87
C PRO A 144 -13.88 8.27 -4.18
N ILE A 145 -12.65 7.76 -4.17
CA ILE A 145 -11.78 7.70 -5.34
C ILE A 145 -11.89 6.29 -5.93
N ARG A 146 -12.45 6.17 -7.14
CA ARG A 146 -12.38 4.93 -7.92
C ARG A 146 -10.99 4.82 -8.52
N GLN A 147 -10.46 3.61 -8.53
CA GLN A 147 -9.13 3.32 -9.03
C GLN A 147 -9.19 2.02 -9.84
N SER A 148 -8.85 2.13 -11.11
CA SER A 148 -8.83 1.04 -12.09
C SER A 148 -7.38 0.66 -12.44
N ALA A 149 -7.21 -0.40 -13.22
CA ALA A 149 -5.89 -0.84 -13.70
C ALA A 149 -5.11 0.31 -14.37
N GLY A 150 -3.85 0.46 -14.00
CA GLY A 150 -2.95 1.53 -14.45
C GLY A 150 -3.00 2.80 -13.61
N GLU A 151 -3.99 2.97 -12.75
CA GLU A 151 -4.12 4.19 -11.94
C GLU A 151 -3.35 4.08 -10.62
N VAL A 152 -2.79 5.22 -10.19
CA VAL A 152 -2.00 5.35 -8.97
C VAL A 152 -2.53 6.48 -8.11
N ILE A 153 -2.73 6.22 -6.83
CA ILE A 153 -3.11 7.24 -5.84
C ILE A 153 -2.11 7.31 -4.70
N ILE A 154 -2.10 8.46 -4.05
CA ILE A 154 -1.32 8.72 -2.84
C ILE A 154 -2.26 8.75 -1.65
N ILE A 155 -1.92 8.02 -0.60
CA ILE A 155 -2.48 8.17 0.74
C ILE A 155 -1.44 8.93 1.57
N PRO A 156 -1.68 10.20 1.88
CA PRO A 156 -0.72 11.02 2.60
C PRO A 156 -0.59 10.58 4.08
N VAL A 157 0.42 11.15 4.74
CA VAL A 157 0.65 10.90 6.17
C VAL A 157 -0.60 11.23 6.97
N GLY A 158 -0.99 10.31 7.86
CA GLY A 158 -2.07 10.50 8.80
C GLY A 158 -3.49 10.50 8.21
N ALA A 159 -3.66 10.28 6.90
CA ALA A 159 -4.97 10.26 6.28
C ALA A 159 -5.72 8.96 6.60
N PRO A 160 -6.85 9.00 7.32
CA PRO A 160 -7.70 7.84 7.53
C PRO A 160 -8.33 7.42 6.20
N HIS A 161 -8.26 6.14 5.88
CA HIS A 161 -8.84 5.61 4.64
C HIS A 161 -9.27 4.15 4.79
N ALA A 162 -10.18 3.75 3.92
CA ALA A 162 -10.61 2.37 3.76
C ALA A 162 -10.50 1.94 2.29
N ILE A 163 -10.12 0.70 2.05
CA ILE A 163 -10.06 0.11 0.72
C ILE A 163 -11.26 -0.81 0.55
N ILE A 164 -12.02 -0.59 -0.51
CA ILE A 164 -13.17 -1.39 -0.90
C ILE A 164 -12.86 -2.02 -2.25
N ALA A 165 -12.59 -3.33 -2.25
CA ALA A 165 -12.43 -4.06 -3.50
C ALA A 165 -13.78 -4.29 -4.14
N ARG A 166 -13.92 -3.97 -5.42
CA ARG A 166 -15.14 -4.19 -6.20
C ARG A 166 -15.11 -5.49 -6.98
N THR A 167 -13.93 -5.89 -7.40
CA THR A 167 -13.68 -7.12 -8.16
C THR A 167 -12.41 -7.77 -7.63
N GLU A 168 -12.10 -8.98 -8.11
CA GLU A 168 -10.77 -9.53 -7.94
C GLU A 168 -9.74 -8.53 -8.48
N ASN A 169 -8.74 -8.20 -7.67
CA ASN A 169 -7.73 -7.24 -8.07
C ASN A 169 -6.32 -7.62 -7.59
N TRP A 170 -5.36 -7.17 -8.38
CA TRP A 170 -3.95 -7.12 -8.00
C TRP A 170 -3.50 -5.67 -7.92
N SER A 171 -2.81 -5.34 -6.85
CA SER A 171 -2.21 -4.01 -6.68
C SER A 171 -0.78 -4.11 -6.17
N VAL A 172 -0.01 -3.05 -6.38
CA VAL A 172 1.31 -2.85 -5.76
C VAL A 172 1.24 -1.62 -4.88
N VAL A 173 1.73 -1.77 -3.67
CA VAL A 173 1.76 -0.68 -2.69
C VAL A 173 3.20 -0.39 -2.31
N ILE A 174 3.61 0.87 -2.42
CA ILE A 174 4.86 1.36 -1.85
C ILE A 174 4.50 2.12 -0.58
N ARG A 175 5.10 1.74 0.53
CA ARG A 175 4.86 2.34 1.86
C ARG A 175 6.15 2.92 2.42
N SER A 176 6.01 3.97 3.22
CA SER A 176 7.15 4.61 3.89
C SER A 176 7.94 3.68 4.81
N ARG A 177 7.29 2.62 5.30
CA ARG A 177 7.88 1.61 6.21
C ARG A 177 7.01 0.36 6.30
N GLU A 178 7.53 -0.68 6.94
CA GLU A 178 6.72 -1.83 7.34
C GLU A 178 5.64 -1.41 8.35
N MET A 179 4.40 -1.82 8.06
CA MET A 179 3.23 -1.44 8.88
C MET A 179 2.89 -2.50 9.92
N GLU A 180 3.46 -3.67 9.82
CA GLU A 180 3.18 -4.82 10.70
C GLU A 180 3.66 -4.59 12.14
N THR A 181 4.71 -3.80 12.28
CA THR A 181 5.28 -3.44 13.58
C THR A 181 4.99 -2.00 14.00
N ALA A 182 4.25 -1.26 13.18
CA ALA A 182 3.95 0.14 13.42
C ALA A 182 2.61 0.31 14.14
N TRP A 183 2.58 1.21 15.12
CA TRP A 183 1.34 1.67 15.71
C TRP A 183 0.53 2.46 14.69
N ARG A 184 -0.75 2.08 14.54
CA ARG A 184 -1.71 2.72 13.63
C ARG A 184 -3.02 2.95 14.33
N ASN A 185 -3.76 3.94 13.89
CA ASN A 185 -5.12 4.14 14.34
C ASN A 185 -6.07 3.34 13.45
N TRP A 186 -7.02 2.67 14.11
CA TRP A 186 -8.13 1.96 13.49
C TRP A 186 -9.41 2.63 13.97
N TYR A 187 -10.25 2.99 13.03
CA TYR A 187 -11.42 3.81 13.29
C TYR A 187 -12.71 3.03 13.09
N ASP A 188 -13.64 3.21 14.00
CA ASP A 188 -15.04 2.89 13.78
C ASP A 188 -15.77 4.20 13.48
N ALA A 189 -16.06 4.45 12.21
CA ALA A 189 -16.67 5.69 11.76
C ALA A 189 -18.14 5.83 12.20
N GLU A 190 -18.85 4.72 12.45
CA GLU A 190 -20.23 4.72 12.92
C GLU A 190 -20.30 4.94 14.43
N ALA A 191 -19.45 4.25 15.19
CA ALA A 191 -19.37 4.41 16.63
C ALA A 191 -18.65 5.69 17.06
N GLY A 192 -17.94 6.36 16.16
CA GLY A 192 -17.14 7.54 16.48
C GLY A 192 -15.94 7.23 17.37
N THR A 193 -15.33 6.06 17.21
CA THR A 193 -14.22 5.62 18.06
C THR A 193 -12.94 5.34 17.28
N VAL A 194 -11.81 5.41 17.99
CA VAL A 194 -10.49 5.07 17.46
C VAL A 194 -9.72 4.20 18.45
N GLU A 195 -9.08 3.17 17.91
CA GLU A 195 -8.18 2.30 18.66
C GLU A 195 -6.78 2.39 18.05
N LYS A 196 -5.76 2.68 18.88
CA LYS A 196 -4.36 2.64 18.46
C LYS A 196 -3.80 1.26 18.75
N LYS A 197 -3.42 0.53 17.71
CA LYS A 197 -2.87 -0.82 17.83
C LYS A 197 -1.81 -1.14 16.79
N VAL A 198 -0.92 -2.06 17.12
CA VAL A 198 0.00 -2.69 16.18
C VAL A 198 -0.79 -3.80 15.47
N PHE A 199 -0.70 -3.86 14.16
CA PHE A 199 -1.22 -4.98 13.41
C PHE A 199 -0.21 -6.13 13.50
N GLY A 200 -0.26 -6.85 14.61
CA GLY A 200 0.51 -8.08 14.77
C GLY A 200 -0.13 -9.21 13.97
N TYR A 201 0.67 -9.94 13.22
CA TYR A 201 0.27 -11.27 12.79
C TYR A 201 0.43 -12.19 14.02
N GLY A 202 -0.68 -12.59 14.61
CA GLY A 202 -0.70 -13.66 15.59
C GLY A 202 -0.43 -15.00 14.93
#